data_c533f83f8c7f0c6b2ddcf7ca41dfc268
#
_entry.id   c533f83f8c7f0c6b2ddcf7ca41dfc268
#
_cell.length_a   1.000
_cell.length_b   1.000
_cell.length_c   1.000
_cell.angle_alpha   90.00
_cell.angle_beta   90.00
_cell.angle_gamma   90.00
#
_symmetry.space_group_name_H-M   'P 1'
#
loop_
_entity.id
_entity.type
_entity.pdbx_description
1 polymer ?
#
loop_
_entity_poly.entity_id
_entity_poly.type
_entity_poly.pdbx_seq_one_letter_code
_entity_poly.pdbx_strand_id
1 'polypeptide(L)'
;MISLPSFFPARPASLAGRAVFLALLLAFAAPAFADGPVHELYPEAPDASPLPSAGRRLGRRAPRVAIIIDDIGFDAALAEAFLSLEIPLTFSLLPHAPHRLDLARRAADAGVEIMLHLPMEPLEYPRVSPGPEALLSSQSGDRMAERLSAALSRLPQVRGVNNHMGSRLTGLPAPIHRVLSVLRERDLYFVDSVTRPGSVCRAVARRLQIPFADRDVFLDHDLRPAAIDRQIEMLIRTARAYGQAVGIGHPHAVTRDALEKARPRLMEQVQLVPASRIVQTAG
;
A
#
# COMPACT_ATOMS: atom_id res chain seq x y z
N MET A 1 -27.12 29.47 87.36
CA MET A 1 -27.87 28.78 88.45
C MET A 1 -28.31 27.45 87.92
N ILE A 2 -27.82 26.36 88.54
CA ILE A 2 -28.42 25.03 88.66
C ILE A 2 -28.36 24.21 87.32
N SER A 3 -27.48 23.33 87.14
CA SER A 3 -27.12 22.06 87.73
C SER A 3 -27.68 20.86 86.95
N LEU A 4 -26.76 20.02 86.57
CA LEU A 4 -26.79 18.65 86.03
C LEU A 4 -27.88 17.73 86.71
N PRO A 5 -28.13 16.51 86.17
CA PRO A 5 -27.07 15.51 85.88
C PRO A 5 -27.33 14.55 84.70
N SER A 6 -26.24 13.89 84.34
CA SER A 6 -25.95 12.64 83.72
C SER A 6 -26.95 11.47 83.86
N PHE A 7 -26.99 10.69 82.77
CA PHE A 7 -27.08 9.22 82.88
C PHE A 7 -26.58 8.54 81.54
N PHE A 8 -25.52 7.76 81.65
CA PHE A 8 -25.18 6.67 80.75
C PHE A 8 -25.98 5.43 81.12
N PRO A 9 -26.29 4.52 80.21
CA PRO A 9 -25.48 3.32 80.21
C PRO A 9 -25.18 2.64 78.81
N ALA A 10 -24.03 2.03 78.82
CA ALA A 10 -23.68 0.70 78.32
C ALA A 10 -23.89 0.31 76.85
N ARG A 11 -22.77 -0.04 76.29
CA ARG A 11 -22.55 -0.87 75.07
C ARG A 11 -23.20 -2.27 75.24
N PRO A 12 -23.43 -2.96 74.07
CA PRO A 12 -22.57 -4.08 73.79
C PRO A 12 -21.97 -4.10 72.37
N ALA A 13 -20.87 -4.79 72.34
CA ALA A 13 -20.07 -5.14 71.16
C ALA A 13 -20.77 -6.17 70.27
N SER A 14 -20.55 -6.12 68.95
CA SER A 14 -20.18 -7.33 68.24
C SER A 14 -20.03 -7.11 66.71
N LEU A 15 -19.02 -7.72 66.22
CA LEU A 15 -18.83 -8.35 64.95
C LEU A 15 -18.35 -7.49 63.76
N ALA A 16 -17.09 -7.66 63.61
CA ALA A 16 -16.33 -7.41 62.38
C ALA A 16 -16.98 -8.05 61.13
N GLY A 17 -17.31 -7.24 60.18
CA GLY A 17 -17.55 -7.65 58.80
C GLY A 17 -16.51 -6.97 57.92
N ARG A 18 -15.35 -7.62 57.74
CA ARG A 18 -14.39 -7.20 56.70
C ARG A 18 -14.99 -7.52 55.33
N ALA A 19 -15.60 -6.55 54.70
CA ALA A 19 -15.89 -6.62 53.28
C ALA A 19 -14.58 -6.45 52.50
N VAL A 20 -14.05 -7.55 52.02
CA VAL A 20 -12.95 -7.56 51.04
C VAL A 20 -13.56 -7.13 49.72
N PHE A 21 -13.34 -5.88 49.32
CA PHE A 21 -13.58 -5.44 47.94
C PHE A 21 -12.51 -6.08 47.06
N LEU A 22 -12.87 -7.18 46.42
CA LEU A 22 -12.11 -7.78 45.34
C LEU A 22 -12.30 -6.88 44.12
N ALA A 23 -11.38 -5.94 43.88
CA ALA A 23 -11.31 -5.17 42.64
C ALA A 23 -10.91 -6.13 41.53
N LEU A 24 -11.87 -6.59 40.74
CA LEU A 24 -11.63 -7.30 39.50
C LEU A 24 -11.06 -6.27 38.49
N LEU A 25 -9.76 -6.19 38.41
CA LEU A 25 -9.08 -5.56 37.31
C LEU A 25 -9.34 -6.41 36.04
N LEU A 26 -10.40 -6.09 35.32
CA LEU A 26 -10.58 -6.49 33.95
C LEU A 26 -9.49 -5.76 33.15
N ALA A 27 -8.36 -6.43 32.96
CA ALA A 27 -7.40 -6.06 31.95
C ALA A 27 -8.11 -6.24 30.59
N PHE A 28 -8.60 -5.17 30.03
CA PHE A 28 -8.89 -5.12 28.60
C PHE A 28 -7.57 -5.31 27.88
N ALA A 29 -7.30 -6.55 27.49
CA ALA A 29 -6.27 -6.80 26.48
C ALA A 29 -6.75 -6.06 25.22
N ALA A 30 -6.12 -4.94 24.91
CA ALA A 30 -6.25 -4.34 23.59
C ALA A 30 -5.88 -5.43 22.58
N PRO A 31 -6.67 -5.63 21.51
CA PRO A 31 -6.27 -6.55 20.47
C PRO A 31 -4.91 -6.10 19.98
N ALA A 32 -3.92 -6.99 20.04
CA ALA A 32 -2.66 -6.79 19.37
C ALA A 32 -3.02 -6.63 17.88
N PHE A 33 -2.89 -5.43 17.36
CA PHE A 33 -2.90 -5.22 15.93
C PHE A 33 -1.75 -6.05 15.39
N ALA A 34 -2.04 -6.99 14.51
CA ALA A 34 -1.02 -7.70 13.78
C ALA A 34 -0.14 -6.64 13.08
N ASP A 35 1.17 -6.65 13.37
CA ASP A 35 2.14 -5.62 12.98
C ASP A 35 2.49 -5.68 11.47
N GLY A 36 1.50 -5.85 10.59
CA GLY A 36 1.72 -5.89 9.15
C GLY A 36 0.53 -5.33 8.36
N PRO A 37 0.76 -4.90 7.13
CA PRO A 37 -0.30 -4.44 6.26
C PRO A 37 -1.26 -5.59 5.95
N VAL A 38 -2.56 -5.30 6.04
CA VAL A 38 -3.61 -6.24 5.62
C VAL A 38 -3.80 -6.09 4.12
N HIS A 39 -3.62 -7.19 3.38
CA HIS A 39 -3.85 -7.21 1.94
C HIS A 39 -5.31 -7.51 1.62
N GLU A 40 -5.88 -6.84 0.61
CA GLU A 40 -7.15 -7.27 0.04
C GLU A 40 -6.98 -8.66 -0.59
N LEU A 41 -7.89 -9.60 -0.25
CA LEU A 41 -7.97 -10.85 -0.96
C LEU A 41 -8.62 -10.59 -2.32
N TYR A 42 -7.81 -10.60 -3.37
CA TYR A 42 -8.34 -10.47 -4.72
C TYR A 42 -8.91 -11.81 -5.18
N PRO A 43 -10.13 -11.84 -5.76
CA PRO A 43 -10.51 -13.00 -6.55
C PRO A 43 -9.47 -13.19 -7.65
N GLU A 44 -9.10 -14.44 -7.91
CA GLU A 44 -8.22 -14.75 -9.03
C GLU A 44 -8.69 -13.95 -10.24
N ALA A 45 -7.83 -13.07 -10.74
CA ALA A 45 -8.11 -12.41 -11.99
C ALA A 45 -8.29 -13.53 -13.02
N PRO A 46 -9.41 -13.55 -13.76
CA PRO A 46 -9.55 -14.53 -14.82
C PRO A 46 -8.32 -14.45 -15.70
N ASP A 47 -7.70 -15.58 -15.98
CA ASP A 47 -6.58 -15.71 -16.90
C ASP A 47 -6.90 -14.91 -18.17
N ALA A 48 -6.07 -13.89 -18.43
CA ALA A 48 -6.21 -12.94 -19.52
C ALA A 48 -7.15 -11.75 -19.26
N SER A 49 -6.58 -10.64 -18.77
CA SER A 49 -7.02 -9.36 -19.33
C SER A 49 -6.95 -9.48 -20.86
N PRO A 50 -8.01 -9.11 -21.61
CA PRO A 50 -7.94 -9.16 -23.07
C PRO A 50 -6.74 -8.34 -23.52
N LEU A 51 -5.81 -9.00 -24.21
CA LEU A 51 -4.65 -8.38 -24.81
C LEU A 51 -5.14 -7.16 -25.61
N PRO A 52 -4.59 -5.95 -25.36
CA PRO A 52 -4.94 -4.81 -26.20
C PRO A 52 -4.67 -5.19 -27.67
N SER A 53 -5.62 -4.92 -28.52
CA SER A 53 -5.58 -5.27 -29.94
C SER A 53 -4.24 -4.90 -30.56
N ALA A 54 -3.58 -5.88 -31.15
CA ALA A 54 -2.31 -5.75 -31.84
C ALA A 54 -2.36 -4.63 -32.90
N GLY A 55 -1.66 -3.54 -32.67
CA GLY A 55 -1.64 -2.40 -33.58
C GLY A 55 -0.34 -1.61 -33.64
N ARG A 56 0.64 -1.90 -32.78
CA ARG A 56 1.88 -1.14 -32.77
C ARG A 56 3.09 -2.07 -32.99
N ARG A 57 3.60 -2.09 -34.23
CA ARG A 57 4.94 -2.66 -34.47
C ARG A 57 5.94 -1.86 -33.66
N LEU A 58 6.49 -2.50 -32.62
CA LEU A 58 7.51 -1.92 -31.76
C LEU A 58 8.78 -1.72 -32.56
N GLY A 59 9.27 -0.48 -32.59
CA GLY A 59 10.60 -0.16 -33.03
C GLY A 59 11.65 -0.89 -32.17
N ARG A 60 12.91 -0.98 -32.67
CA ARG A 60 14.08 -1.72 -32.13
C ARG A 60 14.50 -1.43 -30.67
N ARG A 61 13.63 -0.93 -29.78
CA ARG A 61 13.95 -0.71 -28.36
C ARG A 61 13.66 -1.98 -27.56
N ALA A 62 14.56 -2.30 -26.64
CA ALA A 62 14.35 -3.40 -25.68
C ALA A 62 13.03 -3.21 -24.92
N PRO A 63 12.24 -4.29 -24.68
CA PRO A 63 11.03 -4.21 -23.89
C PRO A 63 11.35 -3.77 -22.45
N ARG A 64 10.57 -2.86 -21.90
CA ARG A 64 10.80 -2.28 -20.58
C ARG A 64 9.92 -2.92 -19.52
N VAL A 65 10.48 -3.16 -18.35
CA VAL A 65 9.75 -3.68 -17.19
C VAL A 65 10.00 -2.78 -15.98
N ALA A 66 8.95 -2.36 -15.30
CA ALA A 66 9.03 -1.82 -13.95
C ALA A 66 8.52 -2.85 -12.94
N ILE A 67 9.27 -3.02 -11.86
CA ILE A 67 8.88 -3.85 -10.73
C ILE A 67 8.69 -2.93 -9.53
N ILE A 68 7.49 -2.90 -8.99
CA ILE A 68 7.12 -2.12 -7.81
C ILE A 68 6.99 -3.10 -6.64
N ILE A 69 7.56 -2.74 -5.50
CA ILE A 69 7.38 -3.46 -4.24
C ILE A 69 6.52 -2.58 -3.33
N ASP A 70 5.26 -2.99 -3.15
CA ASP A 70 4.28 -2.30 -2.32
C ASP A 70 4.51 -2.55 -0.83
N ASP A 71 3.76 -1.90 0.05
CA ASP A 71 3.76 -2.07 1.52
C ASP A 71 5.12 -1.91 2.22
N ILE A 72 6.07 -1.25 1.59
CA ILE A 72 7.38 -0.99 2.20
C ILE A 72 7.24 -0.08 3.42
N GLY A 73 7.98 -0.44 4.49
CA GLY A 73 8.15 0.43 5.65
C GLY A 73 7.91 -0.20 7.01
N PHE A 74 7.40 -1.43 7.09
CA PHE A 74 7.22 -2.16 8.36
C PHE A 74 8.41 -3.06 8.70
N ASP A 75 8.94 -3.78 7.72
CA ASP A 75 10.12 -4.63 7.88
C ASP A 75 11.33 -3.98 7.19
N ALA A 76 12.20 -3.37 8.00
CA ALA A 76 13.39 -2.71 7.50
C ALA A 76 14.42 -3.70 6.96
N ALA A 77 14.57 -4.87 7.61
CA ALA A 77 15.55 -5.87 7.19
C ALA A 77 15.18 -6.49 5.84
N LEU A 78 13.89 -6.76 5.64
CA LEU A 78 13.41 -7.29 4.38
C LEU A 78 13.49 -6.23 3.25
N ALA A 79 13.19 -4.98 3.54
CA ALA A 79 13.37 -3.89 2.57
C ALA A 79 14.85 -3.76 2.14
N GLU A 80 15.80 -3.85 3.07
CA GLU A 80 17.25 -3.89 2.77
C GLU A 80 17.63 -5.10 1.89
N ALA A 81 17.02 -6.25 2.14
CA ALA A 81 17.24 -7.42 1.30
C ALA A 81 16.77 -7.22 -0.16
N PHE A 82 15.70 -6.43 -0.38
CA PHE A 82 15.29 -6.03 -1.73
C PHE A 82 16.27 -5.01 -2.35
N LEU A 83 16.80 -4.06 -1.58
CA LEU A 83 17.84 -3.13 -2.08
C LEU A 83 19.10 -3.87 -2.53
N SER A 84 19.46 -4.95 -1.82
CA SER A 84 20.64 -5.78 -2.13
C SER A 84 20.51 -6.58 -3.44
N LEU A 85 19.34 -6.63 -4.08
CA LEU A 85 19.18 -7.28 -5.39
C LEU A 85 19.92 -6.54 -6.52
N GLU A 86 20.29 -5.27 -6.31
CA GLU A 86 20.98 -4.43 -7.29
C GLU A 86 20.31 -4.42 -8.67
N ILE A 87 18.99 -4.41 -8.68
CA ILE A 87 18.16 -4.23 -9.88
C ILE A 87 17.30 -2.98 -9.74
N PRO A 88 16.97 -2.29 -10.84
CA PRO A 88 16.02 -1.19 -10.80
C PRO A 88 14.67 -1.66 -10.26
N LEU A 89 14.31 -1.19 -9.07
CA LEU A 89 13.03 -1.36 -8.42
C LEU A 89 12.37 0.00 -8.20
N THR A 90 11.10 0.00 -7.88
CA THR A 90 10.40 1.14 -7.29
C THR A 90 9.80 0.70 -5.97
N PHE A 91 10.15 1.38 -4.88
CA PHE A 91 9.58 1.11 -3.57
C PHE A 91 8.34 1.96 -3.34
N SER A 92 7.24 1.32 -2.99
CA SER A 92 6.00 1.99 -2.64
C SER A 92 5.78 1.92 -1.14
N LEU A 93 5.89 3.10 -0.49
CA LEU A 93 5.97 3.23 0.96
C LEU A 93 4.61 3.63 1.54
N LEU A 94 4.17 2.91 2.56
CA LEU A 94 3.00 3.28 3.35
C LEU A 94 3.29 4.52 4.21
N PRO A 95 2.43 5.56 4.18
CA PRO A 95 2.71 6.85 4.83
C PRO A 95 2.77 6.79 6.35
N HIS A 96 2.21 5.73 6.95
CA HIS A 96 2.18 5.52 8.40
C HIS A 96 3.20 4.48 8.89
N ALA A 97 3.93 3.83 7.98
CA ALA A 97 4.90 2.80 8.35
C ALA A 97 6.06 3.38 9.19
N PRO A 98 6.53 2.67 10.23
CA PRO A 98 7.49 3.21 11.20
C PRO A 98 8.85 3.52 10.58
N HIS A 99 9.33 2.70 9.64
CA HIS A 99 10.65 2.82 9.04
C HIS A 99 10.66 3.62 7.72
N ARG A 100 9.54 4.20 7.32
CA ARG A 100 9.36 4.84 5.99
C ARG A 100 10.42 5.90 5.65
N LEU A 101 10.79 6.76 6.60
CA LEU A 101 11.73 7.87 6.33
C LEU A 101 13.17 7.37 6.17
N ASP A 102 13.58 6.41 6.99
CA ASP A 102 14.90 5.81 6.89
C ASP A 102 15.02 5.01 5.59
N LEU A 103 14.03 4.18 5.28
CA LEU A 103 14.00 3.41 4.04
C LEU A 103 13.90 4.28 2.79
N ALA A 104 13.14 5.38 2.83
CA ALA A 104 13.09 6.33 1.72
C ALA A 104 14.47 6.94 1.43
N ARG A 105 15.22 7.31 2.47
CA ARG A 105 16.58 7.83 2.32
C ARG A 105 17.51 6.77 1.74
N ARG A 106 17.54 5.56 2.31
CA ARG A 106 18.39 4.45 1.84
C ARG A 106 18.06 4.04 0.40
N ALA A 107 16.78 3.99 0.05
CA ALA A 107 16.36 3.72 -1.32
C ALA A 107 16.88 4.79 -2.29
N ALA A 108 16.75 6.08 -1.91
CA ALA A 108 17.29 7.18 -2.71
C ALA A 108 18.82 7.12 -2.87
N ASP A 109 19.55 6.81 -1.79
CA ASP A 109 21.01 6.64 -1.80
C ASP A 109 21.44 5.47 -2.70
N ALA A 110 20.62 4.40 -2.75
CA ALA A 110 20.81 3.25 -3.65
C ALA A 110 20.31 3.49 -5.09
N GLY A 111 19.77 4.67 -5.40
CA GLY A 111 19.20 4.99 -6.72
C GLY A 111 17.87 4.28 -7.02
N VAL A 112 17.21 3.75 -6.00
CA VAL A 112 15.88 3.13 -6.10
C VAL A 112 14.82 4.21 -6.02
N GLU A 113 13.92 4.23 -7.01
CA GLU A 113 12.81 5.18 -7.03
C GLU A 113 11.80 4.88 -5.93
N ILE A 114 11.24 5.93 -5.34
CA ILE A 114 10.20 5.78 -4.32
C ILE A 114 8.90 6.43 -4.74
N MET A 115 7.79 5.82 -4.32
CA MET A 115 6.44 6.33 -4.50
C MET A 115 5.64 6.18 -3.20
N LEU A 116 4.54 6.91 -3.09
CA LEU A 116 3.60 6.82 -1.98
C LEU A 116 2.62 5.68 -2.23
N HIS A 117 2.56 4.70 -1.33
CA HIS A 117 1.49 3.70 -1.29
C HIS A 117 0.32 4.26 -0.50
N LEU A 118 -0.69 4.77 -1.24
CA LEU A 118 -1.77 5.56 -0.67
C LEU A 118 -2.93 4.68 -0.20
N PRO A 119 -3.20 4.60 1.12
CA PRO A 119 -4.31 3.82 1.63
C PRO A 119 -5.66 4.36 1.14
N MET A 120 -6.45 3.49 0.51
CA MET A 120 -7.76 3.81 -0.07
C MET A 120 -8.81 2.78 0.35
N GLU A 121 -10.07 3.22 0.46
CA GLU A 121 -11.20 2.41 0.89
C GLU A 121 -11.42 1.17 0.03
N PRO A 122 -11.37 -0.06 0.61
CA PRO A 122 -11.78 -1.28 -0.04
C PRO A 122 -13.30 -1.49 0.00
N LEU A 123 -13.81 -2.42 -0.80
CA LEU A 123 -15.24 -2.79 -0.79
C LEU A 123 -15.69 -3.33 0.58
N GLU A 124 -14.81 -4.01 1.26
CA GLU A 124 -15.05 -4.67 2.54
C GLU A 124 -14.99 -3.74 3.75
N TYR A 125 -14.63 -2.46 3.56
CA TYR A 125 -14.59 -1.48 4.65
C TYR A 125 -15.98 -1.35 5.32
N PRO A 126 -16.11 -1.33 6.66
CA PRO A 126 -15.03 -1.22 7.66
C PRO A 126 -14.48 -2.56 8.16
N ARG A 127 -14.96 -3.72 7.68
CA ARG A 127 -14.47 -5.02 8.13
C ARG A 127 -12.98 -5.22 7.83
N VAL A 128 -12.55 -4.76 6.66
CA VAL A 128 -11.15 -4.69 6.25
C VAL A 128 -10.73 -3.24 6.26
N SER A 129 -9.72 -2.91 7.06
CA SER A 129 -9.22 -1.54 7.20
C SER A 129 -7.98 -1.36 6.33
N PRO A 130 -7.94 -0.32 5.48
CA PRO A 130 -6.74 0.02 4.71
C PRO A 130 -5.67 0.75 5.55
N GLY A 131 -5.83 0.78 6.85
CA GLY A 131 -4.92 1.45 7.76
C GLY A 131 -5.30 2.90 8.08
N PRO A 132 -4.50 3.55 8.92
CA PRO A 132 -4.77 4.90 9.37
C PRO A 132 -4.65 5.90 8.21
N GLU A 133 -5.42 6.99 8.32
CA GLU A 133 -5.39 8.10 7.36
C GLU A 133 -5.84 7.74 5.92
N ALA A 134 -6.48 6.60 5.75
CA ALA A 134 -6.99 6.17 4.47
C ALA A 134 -7.98 7.19 3.85
N LEU A 135 -8.01 7.24 2.54
CA LEU A 135 -9.02 7.97 1.80
C LEU A 135 -10.30 7.13 1.74
N LEU A 136 -11.40 7.69 2.26
CA LEU A 136 -12.70 7.03 2.35
C LEU A 136 -13.75 7.79 1.53
N SER A 137 -14.64 7.08 0.87
CA SER A 137 -15.71 7.66 0.03
C SER A 137 -16.69 8.54 0.81
N SER A 138 -16.76 8.38 2.14
CA SER A 138 -17.56 9.22 3.03
C SER A 138 -16.94 10.60 3.32
N GLN A 139 -15.68 10.83 2.95
CA GLN A 139 -14.99 12.09 3.15
C GLN A 139 -15.32 13.09 2.04
N SER A 140 -15.31 14.39 2.39
CA SER A 140 -15.36 15.44 1.36
C SER A 140 -14.10 15.43 0.49
N GLY A 141 -14.19 15.95 -0.73
CA GLY A 141 -13.03 16.07 -1.61
C GLY A 141 -11.89 16.89 -0.99
N ASP A 142 -12.21 17.95 -0.24
CA ASP A 142 -11.20 18.76 0.44
C ASP A 142 -10.50 17.98 1.54
N ARG A 143 -11.24 17.18 2.31
CA ARG A 143 -10.62 16.31 3.33
C ARG A 143 -9.72 15.25 2.73
N MET A 144 -10.09 14.69 1.57
CA MET A 144 -9.20 13.76 0.83
C MET A 144 -7.93 14.47 0.37
N ALA A 145 -8.04 15.67 -0.17
CA ALA A 145 -6.89 16.46 -0.63
C ALA A 145 -5.96 16.83 0.52
N GLU A 146 -6.50 17.23 1.67
CA GLU A 146 -5.72 17.50 2.89
C GLU A 146 -4.93 16.26 3.35
N ARG A 147 -5.60 15.11 3.42
CA ARG A 147 -4.95 13.84 3.83
C ARG A 147 -3.85 13.43 2.86
N LEU A 148 -4.13 13.47 1.56
CA LEU A 148 -3.13 13.17 0.53
C LEU A 148 -1.95 14.13 0.62
N SER A 149 -2.20 15.43 0.77
CA SER A 149 -1.15 16.43 0.91
C SER A 149 -0.30 16.19 2.15
N ALA A 150 -0.91 15.83 3.27
CA ALA A 150 -0.19 15.48 4.49
C ALA A 150 0.67 14.21 4.31
N ALA A 151 0.15 13.17 3.64
CA ALA A 151 0.91 11.97 3.34
C ALA A 151 2.13 12.26 2.44
N LEU A 152 1.94 13.05 1.37
CA LEU A 152 3.00 13.46 0.46
C LEU A 152 4.08 14.32 1.18
N SER A 153 3.68 15.19 2.10
CA SER A 153 4.63 16.00 2.87
C SER A 153 5.52 15.18 3.81
N ARG A 154 5.07 13.98 4.20
CA ARG A 154 5.88 13.04 5.00
C ARG A 154 6.91 12.26 4.18
N LEU A 155 6.74 12.22 2.87
CA LEU A 155 7.61 11.51 1.92
C LEU A 155 7.93 12.43 0.74
N PRO A 156 8.71 13.50 0.94
CA PRO A 156 8.91 14.55 -0.08
C PRO A 156 9.70 14.08 -1.31
N GLN A 157 10.36 12.90 -1.25
CA GLN A 157 11.16 12.37 -2.35
C GLN A 157 10.35 11.52 -3.35
N VAL A 158 9.05 11.26 -3.09
CA VAL A 158 8.24 10.41 -3.98
C VAL A 158 8.10 11.04 -5.36
N ARG A 159 8.13 10.18 -6.37
CA ARG A 159 7.96 10.56 -7.78
C ARG A 159 6.56 10.27 -8.29
N GLY A 160 5.80 9.45 -7.57
CA GLY A 160 4.45 9.05 -7.92
C GLY A 160 3.70 8.44 -6.75
N VAL A 161 2.51 7.97 -7.05
CA VAL A 161 1.58 7.37 -6.09
C VAL A 161 0.95 6.13 -6.72
N ASN A 162 0.71 5.08 -5.93
CA ASN A 162 -0.23 4.02 -6.28
C ASN A 162 -1.19 3.76 -5.12
N ASN A 163 -2.23 2.97 -5.35
CA ASN A 163 -3.22 2.69 -4.32
C ASN A 163 -2.89 1.42 -3.53
N HIS A 164 -2.88 1.56 -2.19
CA HIS A 164 -3.01 0.43 -1.26
C HIS A 164 -4.49 0.10 -1.10
N MET A 165 -4.87 -1.16 -1.41
CA MET A 165 -6.29 -1.52 -1.50
C MET A 165 -7.05 -0.61 -2.47
N GLY A 166 -8.25 -0.15 -2.08
CA GLY A 166 -8.98 0.85 -2.82
C GLY A 166 -10.00 0.30 -3.79
N SER A 167 -10.39 -0.97 -3.67
CA SER A 167 -11.36 -1.59 -4.58
C SER A 167 -12.73 -0.89 -4.61
N ARG A 168 -13.10 -0.11 -3.56
CA ARG A 168 -14.25 0.80 -3.60
C ARG A 168 -13.88 2.14 -4.23
N LEU A 169 -12.82 2.78 -3.75
CA LEU A 169 -12.52 4.18 -4.10
C LEU A 169 -12.13 4.33 -5.57
N THR A 170 -11.35 3.39 -6.13
CA THR A 170 -10.92 3.41 -7.54
C THR A 170 -12.07 3.23 -8.54
N GLY A 171 -13.25 2.83 -8.06
CA GLY A 171 -14.48 2.79 -8.87
C GLY A 171 -15.28 4.10 -8.89
N LEU A 172 -14.89 5.11 -8.15
CA LEU A 172 -15.65 6.35 -7.95
C LEU A 172 -14.99 7.54 -8.67
N PRO A 173 -15.64 8.10 -9.73
CA PRO A 173 -15.01 9.15 -10.53
C PRO A 173 -14.66 10.42 -9.76
N ALA A 174 -15.53 10.90 -8.87
CA ALA A 174 -15.32 12.17 -8.17
C ALA A 174 -14.16 12.08 -7.14
N PRO A 175 -14.06 11.06 -6.27
CA PRO A 175 -12.88 10.85 -5.42
C PRO A 175 -11.58 10.73 -6.20
N ILE A 176 -11.54 9.91 -7.25
CA ILE A 176 -10.32 9.73 -8.06
C ILE A 176 -9.95 11.00 -8.80
N HIS A 177 -10.92 11.76 -9.31
CA HIS A 177 -10.64 13.07 -9.90
C HIS A 177 -9.97 14.00 -8.88
N ARG A 178 -10.44 14.03 -7.62
CA ARG A 178 -9.82 14.87 -6.59
C ARG A 178 -8.39 14.43 -6.26
N VAL A 179 -8.18 13.13 -6.07
CA VAL A 179 -6.83 12.56 -5.84
C VAL A 179 -5.89 12.95 -6.98
N LEU A 180 -6.26 12.63 -8.20
CA LEU A 180 -5.40 12.87 -9.36
C LEU A 180 -5.17 14.37 -9.63
N SER A 181 -6.13 15.26 -9.30
CA SER A 181 -5.91 16.71 -9.39
C SER A 181 -4.79 17.18 -8.47
N VAL A 182 -4.72 16.67 -7.23
CA VAL A 182 -3.62 16.97 -6.30
C VAL A 182 -2.28 16.46 -6.85
N LEU A 183 -2.26 15.29 -7.47
CA LEU A 183 -1.04 14.74 -8.07
C LEU A 183 -0.56 15.59 -9.25
N ARG A 184 -1.47 16.06 -10.10
CA ARG A 184 -1.16 16.94 -11.22
C ARG A 184 -0.52 18.26 -10.77
N GLU A 185 -1.05 18.86 -9.71
CA GLU A 185 -0.52 20.10 -9.13
C GLU A 185 0.92 19.95 -8.58
N ARG A 186 1.36 18.71 -8.39
CA ARG A 186 2.67 18.36 -7.82
C ARG A 186 3.59 17.62 -8.81
N ASP A 187 3.21 17.54 -10.08
CA ASP A 187 3.94 16.82 -11.14
C ASP A 187 4.23 15.35 -10.79
N LEU A 188 3.29 14.68 -10.08
CA LEU A 188 3.40 13.28 -9.70
C LEU A 188 2.62 12.38 -10.66
N TYR A 189 3.17 11.21 -10.95
CA TYR A 189 2.46 10.17 -11.72
C TYR A 189 1.59 9.29 -10.83
N PHE A 190 0.68 8.52 -11.45
CA PHE A 190 -0.13 7.53 -10.76
C PHE A 190 -0.01 6.15 -11.43
N VAL A 191 0.13 5.11 -10.60
CA VAL A 191 -0.01 3.71 -11.02
C VAL A 191 -1.24 3.12 -10.35
N ASP A 192 -2.18 2.62 -11.14
CA ASP A 192 -3.32 1.86 -10.60
C ASP A 192 -2.88 0.44 -10.28
N SER A 193 -2.95 0.04 -9.02
CA SER A 193 -2.66 -1.33 -8.59
C SER A 193 -3.75 -2.34 -9.04
N VAL A 194 -4.79 -1.85 -9.72
CA VAL A 194 -5.91 -2.63 -10.30
C VAL A 194 -6.49 -3.61 -9.28
N THR A 195 -6.98 -3.08 -8.17
CA THR A 195 -7.58 -3.84 -7.08
C THR A 195 -9.04 -4.22 -7.34
N ARG A 196 -9.57 -3.83 -8.49
CA ARG A 196 -10.90 -4.19 -8.98
C ARG A 196 -11.00 -4.16 -10.50
N PRO A 197 -11.89 -4.96 -11.10
CA PRO A 197 -12.36 -4.72 -12.46
C PRO A 197 -13.13 -3.38 -12.54
N GLY A 198 -12.96 -2.64 -13.64
CA GLY A 198 -13.72 -1.41 -13.87
C GLY A 198 -13.26 -0.21 -13.03
N SER A 199 -11.97 -0.14 -12.69
CA SER A 199 -11.36 1.09 -12.16
C SER A 199 -11.54 2.25 -13.13
N VAL A 200 -11.82 3.44 -12.59
CA VAL A 200 -11.96 4.69 -13.36
C VAL A 200 -10.66 5.49 -13.47
N CYS A 201 -9.59 5.03 -12.81
CA CYS A 201 -8.33 5.77 -12.69
C CYS A 201 -7.75 6.14 -14.05
N ARG A 202 -7.67 5.21 -14.99
CA ARG A 202 -7.16 5.47 -16.35
C ARG A 202 -7.96 6.56 -17.08
N ALA A 203 -9.29 6.49 -17.03
CA ALA A 203 -10.14 7.46 -17.71
C ALA A 203 -9.97 8.86 -17.11
N VAL A 204 -9.85 8.97 -15.79
CA VAL A 204 -9.64 10.24 -15.10
C VAL A 204 -8.22 10.76 -15.34
N ALA A 205 -7.19 9.92 -15.26
CA ALA A 205 -5.81 10.29 -15.53
C ALA A 205 -5.66 10.85 -16.95
N ARG A 206 -6.28 10.21 -17.94
CA ARG A 206 -6.31 10.72 -19.33
C ARG A 206 -6.94 12.10 -19.42
N ARG A 207 -8.07 12.34 -18.75
CA ARG A 207 -8.74 13.66 -18.76
C ARG A 207 -7.88 14.76 -18.11
N LEU A 208 -7.13 14.41 -17.08
CA LEU A 208 -6.26 15.33 -16.35
C LEU A 208 -4.84 15.41 -16.93
N GLN A 209 -4.52 14.61 -17.96
CA GLN A 209 -3.19 14.54 -18.58
C GLN A 209 -2.09 14.21 -17.56
N ILE A 210 -2.36 13.27 -16.66
CA ILE A 210 -1.40 12.77 -15.68
C ILE A 210 -0.67 11.57 -16.27
N PRO A 211 0.66 11.47 -16.09
CA PRO A 211 1.39 10.25 -16.43
C PRO A 211 0.86 9.07 -15.62
N PHE A 212 0.48 8.00 -16.31
CA PHE A 212 -0.30 6.91 -15.74
C PHE A 212 0.15 5.55 -16.29
N ALA A 213 0.05 4.52 -15.45
CA ALA A 213 0.10 3.12 -15.86
C ALA A 213 -0.88 2.29 -15.00
N ASP A 214 -1.28 1.13 -15.50
CA ASP A 214 -1.90 0.09 -14.68
C ASP A 214 -0.85 -0.98 -14.34
N ARG A 215 -1.09 -1.73 -13.27
CA ARG A 215 -0.40 -2.99 -13.03
C ARG A 215 -0.81 -4.02 -14.09
N ASP A 216 0.16 -4.59 -14.78
CA ASP A 216 -0.06 -5.67 -15.74
C ASP A 216 -0.03 -7.05 -15.06
N VAL A 217 0.87 -7.23 -14.08
CA VAL A 217 1.07 -8.53 -13.42
C VAL A 217 1.18 -8.37 -11.92
N PHE A 218 0.42 -9.19 -11.17
CA PHE A 218 0.56 -9.33 -9.73
C PHE A 218 1.51 -10.50 -9.44
N LEU A 219 2.68 -10.20 -8.87
CA LEU A 219 3.78 -11.17 -8.80
C LEU A 219 3.55 -12.26 -7.75
N ASP A 220 2.93 -11.92 -6.63
CA ASP A 220 2.93 -12.71 -5.41
C ASP A 220 1.57 -12.83 -4.71
N HIS A 221 0.47 -12.77 -5.46
CA HIS A 221 -0.86 -13.11 -4.93
C HIS A 221 -0.92 -14.57 -4.41
N ASP A 222 -0.06 -15.42 -4.92
CA ASP A 222 0.19 -16.78 -4.47
C ASP A 222 1.67 -16.89 -4.09
N LEU A 223 1.94 -17.05 -2.79
CA LEU A 223 3.29 -17.06 -2.23
C LEU A 223 4.08 -18.36 -2.50
N ARG A 224 3.55 -19.30 -3.26
CA ARG A 224 4.32 -20.46 -3.68
C ARG A 224 5.42 -20.04 -4.66
N PRO A 225 6.69 -20.45 -4.45
CA PRO A 225 7.82 -20.02 -5.31
C PRO A 225 7.56 -20.27 -6.81
N ALA A 226 6.97 -21.41 -7.15
CA ALA A 226 6.63 -21.72 -8.54
C ALA A 226 5.53 -20.82 -9.12
N ALA A 227 4.62 -20.29 -8.29
CA ALA A 227 3.61 -19.34 -8.75
C ALA A 227 4.24 -17.99 -9.07
N ILE A 228 5.07 -17.47 -8.17
CA ILE A 228 5.80 -16.21 -8.39
C ILE A 228 6.70 -16.31 -9.62
N ASP A 229 7.40 -17.43 -9.80
CA ASP A 229 8.24 -17.66 -10.97
C ASP A 229 7.44 -17.59 -12.29
N ARG A 230 6.21 -18.18 -12.32
CA ARG A 230 5.31 -18.03 -13.46
C ARG A 230 4.86 -16.59 -13.70
N GLN A 231 4.61 -15.82 -12.64
CA GLN A 231 4.22 -14.41 -12.78
C GLN A 231 5.37 -13.54 -13.31
N ILE A 232 6.60 -13.81 -12.87
CA ILE A 232 7.78 -13.13 -13.45
C ILE A 232 7.92 -13.46 -14.96
N GLU A 233 7.71 -14.70 -15.34
CA GLU A 233 7.71 -15.09 -16.75
C GLU A 233 6.57 -14.42 -17.54
N MET A 234 5.38 -14.31 -16.93
CA MET A 234 4.25 -13.57 -17.53
C MET A 234 4.60 -12.09 -17.72
N LEU A 235 5.25 -11.45 -16.74
CA LEU A 235 5.69 -10.06 -16.82
C LEU A 235 6.66 -9.85 -17.99
N ILE A 236 7.64 -10.72 -18.16
CA ILE A 236 8.59 -10.68 -19.29
C ILE A 236 7.84 -10.82 -20.63
N ARG A 237 6.94 -11.81 -20.74
CA ARG A 237 6.14 -12.03 -21.95
C ARG A 237 5.26 -10.84 -22.29
N THR A 238 4.62 -10.25 -21.29
CA THR A 238 3.77 -9.05 -21.45
C THR A 238 4.61 -7.88 -21.97
N ALA A 239 5.77 -7.63 -21.38
CA ALA A 239 6.66 -6.57 -21.84
C ALA A 239 7.14 -6.82 -23.30
N ARG A 240 7.46 -8.05 -23.66
CA ARG A 240 7.85 -8.40 -25.03
C ARG A 240 6.73 -8.23 -26.04
N ALA A 241 5.48 -8.51 -25.64
CA ALA A 241 4.32 -8.37 -26.50
C ALA A 241 3.92 -6.89 -26.71
N TYR A 242 4.01 -6.07 -25.67
CA TYR A 242 3.48 -4.69 -25.68
C TYR A 242 4.55 -3.60 -25.59
N GLY A 243 5.83 -3.98 -25.47
CA GLY A 243 6.98 -3.08 -25.35
C GLY A 243 7.25 -2.62 -23.93
N GLN A 244 6.32 -2.80 -23.02
CA GLN A 244 6.50 -2.51 -21.59
C GLN A 244 5.48 -3.24 -20.73
N ALA A 245 5.82 -3.44 -19.44
CA ALA A 245 4.91 -3.99 -18.45
C ALA A 245 5.28 -3.51 -17.04
N VAL A 246 4.26 -3.45 -16.15
CA VAL A 246 4.38 -3.15 -14.72
C VAL A 246 4.03 -4.39 -13.91
N GLY A 247 4.99 -4.89 -13.12
CA GLY A 247 4.76 -5.91 -12.11
C GLY A 247 4.69 -5.29 -10.72
N ILE A 248 3.75 -5.76 -9.90
CA ILE A 248 3.68 -5.38 -8.48
C ILE A 248 3.82 -6.64 -7.63
N GLY A 249 4.67 -6.57 -6.62
CA GLY A 249 4.83 -7.55 -5.56
C GLY A 249 4.94 -6.87 -4.19
N HIS A 250 5.07 -7.69 -3.14
CA HIS A 250 5.08 -7.24 -1.76
C HIS A 250 6.37 -7.71 -1.05
N PRO A 251 6.71 -7.15 0.13
CA PRO A 251 7.93 -7.48 0.85
C PRO A 251 7.81 -8.83 1.56
N HIS A 252 7.78 -9.91 0.76
CA HIS A 252 7.89 -11.28 1.22
C HIS A 252 9.27 -11.83 0.87
N ALA A 253 9.87 -12.60 1.78
CA ALA A 253 11.17 -13.25 1.54
C ALA A 253 11.13 -14.11 0.27
N VAL A 254 10.03 -14.84 0.06
CA VAL A 254 9.86 -15.69 -1.12
C VAL A 254 9.79 -14.87 -2.42
N THR A 255 9.21 -13.66 -2.40
CA THR A 255 9.18 -12.74 -3.56
C THR A 255 10.58 -12.23 -3.86
N ARG A 256 11.31 -11.83 -2.84
CA ARG A 256 12.73 -11.42 -2.95
C ARG A 256 13.58 -12.52 -3.54
N ASP A 257 13.47 -13.74 -3.03
CA ASP A 257 14.26 -14.89 -3.50
C ASP A 257 13.91 -15.28 -4.95
N ALA A 258 12.64 -15.17 -5.32
CA ALA A 258 12.20 -15.42 -6.69
C ALA A 258 12.77 -14.35 -7.67
N LEU A 259 12.81 -13.08 -7.27
CA LEU A 259 13.41 -12.01 -8.07
C LEU A 259 14.94 -12.19 -8.19
N GLU A 260 15.61 -12.56 -7.12
CA GLU A 260 17.06 -12.87 -7.15
C GLU A 260 17.36 -14.00 -8.14
N LYS A 261 16.62 -15.10 -8.04
CA LYS A 261 16.73 -16.22 -8.98
C LYS A 261 16.45 -15.83 -10.43
N ALA A 262 15.48 -14.95 -10.62
CA ALA A 262 15.07 -14.48 -11.96
C ALA A 262 15.96 -13.38 -12.51
N ARG A 263 16.84 -12.76 -11.71
CA ARG A 263 17.69 -11.63 -12.09
C ARG A 263 18.43 -11.85 -13.43
N PRO A 264 19.13 -12.98 -13.66
CA PRO A 264 19.85 -13.17 -14.94
C PRO A 264 18.92 -13.07 -16.15
N ARG A 265 17.77 -13.76 -16.13
CA ARG A 265 16.83 -13.76 -17.25
C ARG A 265 16.10 -12.41 -17.41
N LEU A 266 15.84 -11.68 -16.32
CA LEU A 266 15.29 -10.33 -16.38
C LEU A 266 16.29 -9.39 -17.06
N MET A 267 17.55 -9.43 -16.66
CA MET A 267 18.61 -8.59 -17.24
C MET A 267 18.88 -8.89 -18.73
N GLU A 268 18.73 -10.16 -19.15
CA GLU A 268 18.93 -10.60 -20.52
C GLU A 268 17.76 -10.23 -21.44
N GLN A 269 16.52 -10.38 -20.97
CA GLN A 269 15.34 -10.37 -21.84
C GLN A 269 14.58 -9.04 -21.89
N VAL A 270 14.77 -8.20 -20.87
CA VAL A 270 14.07 -6.91 -20.75
C VAL A 270 15.00 -5.83 -20.20
N GLN A 271 14.64 -4.59 -20.43
CA GLN A 271 15.26 -3.45 -19.74
C GLN A 271 14.47 -3.15 -18.46
N LEU A 272 15.05 -3.47 -17.30
CA LEU A 272 14.47 -3.04 -16.02
C LEU A 272 14.61 -1.52 -15.88
N VAL A 273 13.53 -0.86 -15.50
CA VAL A 273 13.46 0.60 -15.32
C VAL A 273 12.59 0.95 -14.12
N PRO A 274 12.77 2.13 -13.49
CA PRO A 274 11.83 2.61 -12.48
C PRO A 274 10.46 2.91 -13.09
N ALA A 275 9.40 2.92 -12.27
CA ALA A 275 8.01 3.11 -12.70
C ALA A 275 7.81 4.42 -13.47
N SER A 276 8.52 5.50 -13.08
CA SER A 276 8.49 6.79 -13.80
C SER A 276 8.88 6.71 -15.29
N ARG A 277 9.58 5.66 -15.68
CA ARG A 277 10.00 5.47 -17.10
C ARG A 277 8.99 4.68 -17.93
N ILE A 278 7.96 4.13 -17.27
CA ILE A 278 6.88 3.37 -17.95
C ILE A 278 5.61 4.19 -18.07
N VAL A 279 5.28 4.99 -17.06
CA VAL A 279 4.07 5.83 -17.09
C VAL A 279 4.05 6.76 -18.30
N GLN A 280 2.89 6.92 -18.89
CA GLN A 280 2.70 7.75 -20.09
C GLN A 280 1.54 8.72 -19.87
N THR A 281 1.72 9.94 -20.35
CA THR A 281 0.59 10.85 -20.53
C THR A 281 -0.19 10.37 -21.76
N ALA A 282 -1.46 10.01 -21.56
CA ALA A 282 -2.29 9.58 -22.68
C ALA A 282 -2.58 10.79 -23.58
N GLY A 283 -2.09 10.72 -24.80
CA GLY A 283 -2.43 11.67 -25.87
C GLY A 283 -3.89 11.55 -26.30
#